data_ced6dcd2fab6b6e8d98c757b4d142c4b
#
_entry.id   ced6dcd2fab6b6e8d98c757b4d142c4b
#
_cell.length_a   1.000
_cell.length_b   1.000
_cell.length_c   1.000
_cell.angle_alpha   90.00
_cell.angle_beta   90.00
_cell.angle_gamma   90.00
#
_symmetry.space_group_name_H-M   'P 1'
#
loop_
_entity.id
_entity.type
_entity.pdbx_description
1 polymer ?
#
loop_
_entity_poly.entity_id
_entity_poly.type
_entity_poly.pdbx_seq_one_letter_code
_entity_poly.pdbx_strand_id
1 'polypeptide(L)'
;MREGRQVATLAGLDVYTMPPKVAEQYRKSPAAEITSEVEKDPAVVFAEGVRLEAFNGATLWDVPQPFQECVDALLKKDLNGFTAADLQTHFEQAGFGDFLPRWSDADLRTITTDGKIPVYERWKDKLSAGRVGLDALLNISGLCSFATDQNAFDDRVRSLL
;
A
#
# COMPACT_ATOMS: atom_id res chain seq x y z
N MET A 1 -4.37 -3.49 11.60
CA MET A 1 -4.51 -2.54 12.71
C MET A 1 -3.15 -2.04 13.14
N ARG A 2 -3.05 -0.79 13.62
CA ARG A 2 -1.79 -0.14 14.05
C ARG A 2 -1.84 0.36 15.49
N GLU A 3 -3.03 0.54 16.02
CA GLU A 3 -3.28 1.07 17.36
C GLU A 3 -4.37 0.26 18.08
N GLY A 4 -4.27 0.10 19.40
CA GLY A 4 -5.22 -0.66 20.20
C GLY A 4 -6.66 -0.19 20.08
N ARG A 5 -6.90 1.13 19.97
CA ARG A 5 -8.25 1.69 19.80
C ARG A 5 -8.99 1.18 18.55
N GLN A 6 -8.25 0.84 17.49
CA GLN A 6 -8.85 0.33 16.25
C GLN A 6 -9.52 -1.03 16.42
N VAL A 7 -9.19 -1.76 17.47
CA VAL A 7 -9.83 -3.05 17.79
C VAL A 7 -11.33 -2.86 18.09
N ALA A 8 -11.65 -1.87 18.90
CA ALA A 8 -13.06 -1.54 19.19
C ALA A 8 -13.77 -0.88 17.99
N THR A 9 -13.07 0.00 17.27
CA THR A 9 -13.62 0.67 16.07
C THR A 9 -14.02 -0.30 14.97
N LEU A 10 -13.38 -1.48 14.91
CA LEU A 10 -13.66 -2.51 13.91
C LEU A 10 -14.47 -3.69 14.49
N ALA A 11 -15.13 -3.48 15.63
CA ALA A 11 -15.90 -4.54 16.29
C ALA A 11 -17.01 -5.09 15.39
N GLY A 12 -17.18 -6.39 15.41
CA GLY A 12 -18.18 -7.13 14.61
C GLY A 12 -17.62 -7.86 13.40
N LEU A 13 -16.34 -7.67 13.04
CA LEU A 13 -15.70 -8.48 12.01
C LEU A 13 -15.43 -9.90 12.52
N ASP A 14 -15.55 -10.89 11.65
CA ASP A 14 -15.32 -12.31 12.00
C ASP A 14 -13.84 -12.59 12.31
N VAL A 15 -12.91 -11.90 11.65
CA VAL A 15 -11.47 -12.13 11.77
C VAL A 15 -10.70 -10.82 11.91
N TYR A 16 -9.76 -10.79 12.85
CA TYR A 16 -8.84 -9.68 13.05
C TYR A 16 -7.40 -10.10 12.80
N THR A 17 -6.70 -9.34 11.96
CA THR A 17 -5.25 -9.43 11.86
C THR A 17 -4.62 -8.22 12.53
N MET A 18 -3.85 -8.47 13.59
CA MET A 18 -3.17 -7.42 14.34
C MET A 18 -1.80 -7.87 14.85
N PRO A 19 -0.81 -6.96 14.92
CA PRO A 19 0.46 -7.25 15.59
C PRO A 19 0.25 -7.50 17.09
N PRO A 20 1.09 -8.33 17.74
CA PRO A 20 1.01 -8.59 19.18
C PRO A 20 1.00 -7.31 20.03
N LYS A 21 1.78 -6.30 19.61
CA LYS A 21 1.81 -4.97 20.27
C LYS A 21 0.44 -4.28 20.29
N VAL A 22 -0.34 -4.39 19.23
CA VAL A 22 -1.69 -3.80 19.15
C VAL A 22 -2.66 -4.55 20.07
N ALA A 23 -2.60 -5.87 20.08
CA ALA A 23 -3.39 -6.69 20.98
C ALA A 23 -3.08 -6.37 22.45
N GLU A 24 -1.80 -6.21 22.79
CA GLU A 24 -1.38 -5.83 24.14
C GLU A 24 -1.84 -4.42 24.53
N GLN A 25 -1.75 -3.45 23.62
CA GLN A 25 -2.25 -2.10 23.85
C GLN A 25 -3.75 -2.12 24.18
N TYR A 26 -4.53 -2.87 23.40
CA TYR A 26 -5.97 -2.98 23.63
C TYR A 26 -6.27 -3.68 24.98
N ARG A 27 -5.57 -4.76 25.30
CA ARG A 27 -5.73 -5.47 26.57
C ARG A 27 -5.44 -4.58 27.80
N LYS A 28 -4.48 -3.64 27.68
CA LYS A 28 -4.15 -2.70 28.76
C LYS A 28 -5.16 -1.56 28.91
N SER A 29 -5.85 -1.21 27.84
CA SER A 29 -6.84 -0.13 27.81
C SER A 29 -8.02 -0.52 26.92
N PRO A 30 -8.85 -1.49 27.37
CA PRO A 30 -10.01 -1.92 26.61
C PRO A 30 -11.06 -0.81 26.56
N ALA A 31 -11.86 -0.79 25.49
CA ALA A 31 -13.04 0.07 25.45
C ALA A 31 -14.04 -0.34 26.55
N ALA A 32 -14.66 0.66 27.18
CA ALA A 32 -15.67 0.42 28.21
C ALA A 32 -16.94 -0.22 27.64
N GLU A 33 -17.27 0.11 26.40
CA GLU A 33 -18.39 -0.44 25.66
C GLU A 33 -17.94 -0.83 24.25
N ILE A 34 -18.39 -1.97 23.76
CA ILE A 34 -18.10 -2.47 22.42
C ILE A 34 -19.42 -2.76 21.73
N THR A 35 -19.64 -2.08 20.59
CA THR A 35 -20.78 -2.30 19.73
C THR A 35 -20.31 -2.73 18.35
N SER A 36 -21.12 -3.51 17.63
CA SER A 36 -20.79 -3.86 16.23
C SER A 36 -20.76 -2.60 15.37
N GLU A 37 -19.69 -2.47 14.58
CA GLU A 37 -19.47 -1.36 13.66
C GLU A 37 -19.61 -1.80 12.19
N VAL A 38 -19.97 -3.06 11.93
CA VAL A 38 -19.99 -3.69 10.60
C VAL A 38 -20.92 -2.98 9.62
N GLU A 39 -22.06 -2.49 10.12
CA GLU A 39 -23.05 -1.80 9.29
C GLU A 39 -22.77 -0.28 9.14
N LYS A 40 -21.68 0.20 9.75
CA LYS A 40 -21.31 1.62 9.64
C LYS A 40 -20.38 1.84 8.46
N ASP A 41 -20.71 2.83 7.65
CA ASP A 41 -19.88 3.32 6.56
C ASP A 41 -19.34 4.72 6.91
N PRO A 42 -18.26 4.83 7.68
CA PRO A 42 -17.73 6.11 8.09
C PRO A 42 -17.15 6.87 6.91
N ALA A 43 -17.55 8.12 6.73
CA ALA A 43 -16.96 8.97 5.71
C ALA A 43 -15.44 9.12 5.91
N VAL A 44 -14.70 9.03 4.81
CA VAL A 44 -13.26 9.32 4.81
C VAL A 44 -13.06 10.82 4.99
N VAL A 45 -12.44 11.21 6.09
CA VAL A 45 -12.13 12.61 6.38
C VAL A 45 -10.63 12.82 6.25
N PHE A 46 -10.25 13.70 5.33
CA PHE A 46 -8.85 14.13 5.17
C PHE A 46 -8.50 15.22 6.18
N ALA A 47 -7.23 15.35 6.50
CA ALA A 47 -6.73 16.49 7.25
C ALA A 47 -6.99 17.80 6.50
N GLU A 48 -7.07 18.91 7.23
CA GLU A 48 -7.31 20.23 6.63
C GLU A 48 -6.26 20.52 5.52
N GLY A 49 -6.74 20.99 4.38
CA GLY A 49 -5.91 21.28 3.21
C GLY A 49 -5.48 20.08 2.37
N VAL A 50 -5.76 18.86 2.80
CA VAL A 50 -5.47 17.64 2.02
C VAL A 50 -6.61 17.36 1.05
N ARG A 51 -6.27 17.27 -0.24
CA ARG A 51 -7.22 16.94 -1.31
C ARG A 51 -6.79 15.66 -2.00
N LEU A 52 -7.75 14.79 -2.30
CA LEU A 52 -7.51 13.49 -2.91
C LEU A 52 -6.73 13.60 -4.23
N GLU A 53 -7.07 14.61 -5.02
CA GLU A 53 -6.45 14.86 -6.33
C GLU A 53 -4.98 15.27 -6.22
N ALA A 54 -4.57 15.88 -5.10
CA ALA A 54 -3.20 16.35 -4.92
C ALA A 54 -2.16 15.20 -4.86
N PHE A 55 -2.60 13.98 -4.57
CA PHE A 55 -1.74 12.81 -4.50
C PHE A 55 -2.27 11.63 -5.34
N ASN A 56 -3.16 11.92 -6.31
CA ASN A 56 -3.77 10.91 -7.18
C ASN A 56 -4.39 9.73 -6.40
N GLY A 57 -5.07 10.04 -5.29
CA GLY A 57 -5.55 9.04 -4.35
C GLY A 57 -6.68 8.16 -4.88
N ALA A 58 -7.34 8.55 -5.97
CA ALA A 58 -8.36 7.74 -6.63
C ALA A 58 -7.84 6.36 -7.08
N THR A 59 -6.54 6.25 -7.37
CA THR A 59 -5.89 4.97 -7.74
C THR A 59 -6.03 3.86 -6.69
N LEU A 60 -6.44 4.19 -5.47
CA LEU A 60 -6.65 3.18 -4.42
C LEU A 60 -7.93 2.35 -4.61
N TRP A 61 -8.92 2.86 -5.35
CA TRP A 61 -10.22 2.20 -5.52
C TRP A 61 -10.85 2.36 -6.90
N ASP A 62 -10.44 3.35 -7.67
CA ASP A 62 -10.96 3.53 -9.02
C ASP A 62 -10.14 2.73 -10.03
N VAL A 63 -10.83 1.94 -10.83
CA VAL A 63 -10.26 1.22 -11.97
C VAL A 63 -10.88 1.78 -13.23
N PRO A 64 -10.25 2.77 -13.89
CA PRO A 64 -10.81 3.41 -15.08
C PRO A 64 -10.99 2.40 -16.22
N GLN A 65 -12.08 2.56 -16.99
CA GLN A 65 -12.36 1.67 -18.12
C GLN A 65 -11.18 1.53 -19.10
N PRO A 66 -10.45 2.61 -19.48
CA PRO A 66 -9.29 2.46 -20.38
C PRO A 66 -8.17 1.58 -19.79
N PHE A 67 -8.01 1.57 -18.46
CA PHE A 67 -7.06 0.67 -17.78
C PHE A 67 -7.54 -0.78 -17.86
N GLN A 68 -8.83 -1.04 -17.64
CA GLN A 68 -9.40 -2.40 -17.80
C GLN A 68 -9.21 -2.92 -19.22
N GLU A 69 -9.49 -2.08 -20.23
CA GLU A 69 -9.28 -2.43 -21.64
C GLU A 69 -7.81 -2.73 -21.96
N CYS A 70 -6.88 -1.98 -21.37
CA CYS A 70 -5.44 -2.24 -21.49
C CYS A 70 -5.07 -3.62 -20.92
N VAL A 71 -5.58 -3.97 -19.72
CA VAL A 71 -5.36 -5.28 -19.11
C VAL A 71 -5.99 -6.40 -19.93
N ASP A 72 -7.23 -6.22 -20.40
CA ASP A 72 -7.93 -7.20 -21.23
C ASP A 72 -7.21 -7.44 -22.56
N ALA A 73 -6.62 -6.41 -23.15
CA ALA A 73 -5.79 -6.53 -24.35
C ALA A 73 -4.48 -7.29 -24.07
N LEU A 74 -3.88 -7.07 -22.91
CA LEU A 74 -2.69 -7.79 -22.48
C LEU A 74 -2.98 -9.29 -22.26
N LEU A 75 -4.08 -9.63 -21.62
CA LEU A 75 -4.48 -11.01 -21.34
C LEU A 75 -4.79 -11.84 -22.60
N LYS A 76 -5.03 -11.19 -23.73
CA LYS A 76 -5.21 -11.86 -25.05
C LYS A 76 -3.90 -12.19 -25.75
N LYS A 77 -2.75 -11.70 -25.26
CA LYS A 77 -1.43 -11.96 -25.82
C LYS A 77 -0.86 -13.27 -25.29
N ASP A 78 0.04 -13.86 -26.07
CA ASP A 78 0.92 -14.90 -25.52
C ASP A 78 1.94 -14.23 -24.58
N LEU A 79 1.83 -14.53 -23.30
CA LEU A 79 2.70 -13.98 -22.25
C LEU A 79 3.90 -14.90 -21.94
N ASN A 80 4.10 -15.97 -22.69
CA ASN A 80 5.28 -16.82 -22.54
C ASN A 80 6.54 -16.00 -22.84
N GLY A 81 7.45 -15.96 -21.85
CA GLY A 81 8.67 -15.16 -21.95
C GLY A 81 8.51 -13.67 -21.68
N PHE A 82 7.31 -13.20 -21.31
CA PHE A 82 7.11 -11.80 -20.89
C PHE A 82 7.88 -11.53 -19.59
N THR A 83 8.69 -10.50 -19.61
CA THR A 83 9.46 -10.07 -18.42
C THR A 83 8.76 -8.96 -17.66
N ALA A 84 9.23 -8.66 -16.45
CA ALA A 84 8.76 -7.49 -15.70
C ALA A 84 9.00 -6.17 -16.47
N ALA A 85 10.11 -6.07 -17.21
CA ALA A 85 10.42 -4.90 -18.03
C ALA A 85 9.46 -4.73 -19.21
N ASP A 86 9.04 -5.84 -19.83
CA ASP A 86 8.04 -5.83 -20.91
C ASP A 86 6.68 -5.37 -20.36
N LEU A 87 6.31 -5.83 -19.18
CA LEU A 87 5.07 -5.43 -18.53
C LEU A 87 5.08 -3.93 -18.20
N GLN A 88 6.16 -3.41 -17.61
CA GLN A 88 6.33 -1.99 -17.35
C GLN A 88 6.21 -1.18 -18.65
N THR A 89 6.91 -1.59 -19.69
CA THR A 89 6.88 -0.93 -21.00
C THR A 89 5.47 -0.94 -21.60
N HIS A 90 4.73 -2.03 -21.44
CA HIS A 90 3.35 -2.12 -21.93
C HIS A 90 2.45 -1.07 -21.25
N PHE A 91 2.49 -0.96 -19.92
CA PHE A 91 1.70 0.03 -19.20
C PHE A 91 2.17 1.47 -19.46
N GLU A 92 3.47 1.72 -19.56
CA GLU A 92 4.02 3.03 -19.94
C GLU A 92 3.49 3.50 -21.31
N GLN A 93 3.51 2.63 -22.32
CA GLN A 93 3.02 2.92 -23.66
C GLN A 93 1.51 3.14 -23.72
N ALA A 94 0.76 2.51 -22.83
CA ALA A 94 -0.67 2.68 -22.71
C ALA A 94 -1.07 3.91 -21.86
N GLY A 95 -0.11 4.65 -21.29
CA GLY A 95 -0.37 5.83 -20.46
C GLY A 95 -0.58 5.54 -19.00
N PHE A 96 -0.30 4.31 -18.52
CA PHE A 96 -0.44 3.84 -17.14
C PHE A 96 0.91 3.53 -16.50
N GLY A 97 1.94 4.31 -16.80
CA GLY A 97 3.29 4.10 -16.26
C GLY A 97 3.40 4.32 -14.75
N ASP A 98 2.46 5.02 -14.14
CA ASP A 98 2.34 5.23 -12.71
C ASP A 98 1.91 3.96 -11.94
N PHE A 99 1.24 3.01 -12.61
CA PHE A 99 0.82 1.73 -12.04
C PHE A 99 2.00 0.78 -11.75
N LEU A 100 2.97 0.70 -12.66
CA LEU A 100 4.20 -0.07 -12.48
C LEU A 100 5.44 0.81 -12.74
N PRO A 101 5.68 1.82 -11.89
CA PRO A 101 6.76 2.77 -12.12
C PRO A 101 8.14 2.12 -12.04
N ARG A 102 9.10 2.69 -12.80
CA ARG A 102 10.51 2.30 -12.71
C ARG A 102 11.14 3.00 -11.52
N TRP A 103 11.35 2.24 -10.47
CA TRP A 103 11.97 2.74 -9.24
C TRP A 103 13.47 2.91 -9.42
N SER A 104 13.99 4.09 -9.12
CA SER A 104 15.43 4.28 -9.01
C SER A 104 15.97 3.74 -7.66
N ASP A 105 17.27 3.47 -7.60
CA ASP A 105 17.91 3.07 -6.32
C ASP A 105 17.71 4.11 -5.22
N ALA A 106 17.63 5.41 -5.58
CA ALA A 106 17.34 6.47 -4.62
C ALA A 106 15.91 6.36 -4.08
N ASP A 107 14.95 6.03 -4.93
CA ASP A 107 13.56 5.81 -4.53
C ASP A 107 13.45 4.62 -3.59
N LEU A 108 14.07 3.50 -3.94
CA LEU A 108 14.04 2.30 -3.10
C LEU A 108 14.68 2.52 -1.72
N ARG A 109 15.78 3.27 -1.66
CA ARG A 109 16.37 3.70 -0.37
C ARG A 109 15.41 4.59 0.44
N THR A 110 14.73 5.51 -0.22
CA THR A 110 13.74 6.39 0.44
C THR A 110 12.57 5.59 0.97
N ILE A 111 12.02 4.67 0.16
CA ILE A 111 10.94 3.75 0.55
C ILE A 111 11.35 2.91 1.76
N THR A 112 12.53 2.32 1.75
CA THR A 112 13.04 1.51 2.87
C THR A 112 13.18 2.35 4.14
N THR A 113 13.60 3.61 4.02
CA THR A 113 13.71 4.54 5.15
C THR A 113 12.35 4.95 5.70
N ASP A 114 11.37 5.20 4.84
CA ASP A 114 10.00 5.55 5.21
C ASP A 114 9.28 4.38 5.90
N GLY A 115 9.58 3.15 5.49
CA GLY A 115 8.91 1.93 5.95
C GLY A 115 7.54 1.73 5.31
N LYS A 116 6.62 1.08 6.03
CA LYS A 116 5.29 0.67 5.48
C LYS A 116 4.38 1.83 5.09
N ILE A 117 4.60 3.01 5.64
CA ILE A 117 3.82 4.21 5.32
C ILE A 117 4.77 5.26 4.77
N PRO A 118 4.69 5.54 3.47
CA PRO A 118 5.50 6.58 2.84
C PRO A 118 5.25 7.96 3.46
N VAL A 119 6.30 8.75 3.57
CA VAL A 119 6.20 10.14 4.07
C VAL A 119 5.78 11.03 2.91
N TYR A 120 4.54 11.53 2.92
CA TYR A 120 3.93 12.30 1.83
C TYR A 120 4.84 13.39 1.25
N GLU A 121 5.48 14.19 2.09
CA GLU A 121 6.36 15.28 1.66
C GLU A 121 7.52 14.86 0.74
N ARG A 122 7.95 13.62 0.81
CA ARG A 122 9.01 13.06 -0.05
C ARG A 122 8.49 12.62 -1.42
N TRP A 123 7.18 12.38 -1.53
CA TRP A 123 6.55 11.76 -2.70
C TRP A 123 5.58 12.68 -3.43
N LYS A 124 5.17 13.80 -2.81
CA LYS A 124 4.14 14.70 -3.34
C LYS A 124 4.36 15.13 -4.79
N ASP A 125 5.61 15.44 -5.16
CA ASP A 125 5.93 15.89 -6.51
C ASP A 125 5.84 14.77 -7.56
N LYS A 126 6.09 13.53 -7.17
CA LYS A 126 5.94 12.38 -8.05
C LYS A 126 4.47 11.94 -8.16
N LEU A 127 3.74 11.99 -7.06
CA LEU A 127 2.32 11.68 -7.00
C LEU A 127 1.51 12.71 -7.80
N SER A 128 1.71 13.99 -7.55
CA SER A 128 0.99 15.07 -8.25
C SER A 128 1.30 15.15 -9.74
N ALA A 129 2.50 14.74 -10.14
CA ALA A 129 2.91 14.67 -11.54
C ALA A 129 2.43 13.39 -12.26
N GLY A 130 1.71 12.48 -11.58
CA GLY A 130 1.26 11.20 -12.14
C GLY A 130 2.41 10.28 -12.56
N ARG A 131 3.60 10.43 -11.94
CA ARG A 131 4.75 9.56 -12.23
C ARG A 131 4.75 8.29 -11.41
N VAL A 132 4.01 8.28 -10.34
CA VAL A 132 3.85 7.17 -9.38
C VAL A 132 2.40 7.17 -8.91
N GLY A 133 1.71 6.05 -9.01
CA GLY A 133 0.42 5.85 -8.39
C GLY A 133 0.56 5.70 -6.87
N LEU A 134 -0.42 6.17 -6.12
CA LEU A 134 -0.41 6.01 -4.67
C LEU A 134 -0.49 4.52 -4.26
N ASP A 135 -1.28 3.74 -4.97
CA ASP A 135 -1.38 2.29 -4.83
C ASP A 135 -0.04 1.60 -5.07
N ALA A 136 0.68 1.96 -6.15
CA ALA A 136 2.01 1.44 -6.47
C ALA A 136 3.02 1.78 -5.35
N LEU A 137 3.01 3.01 -4.85
CA LEU A 137 3.88 3.45 -3.77
C LEU A 137 3.61 2.69 -2.46
N LEU A 138 2.34 2.49 -2.09
CA LEU A 138 1.97 1.74 -0.90
C LEU A 138 2.34 0.27 -1.01
N ASN A 139 2.15 -0.35 -2.17
CA ASN A 139 2.52 -1.74 -2.43
C ASN A 139 4.03 -1.96 -2.30
N ILE A 140 4.85 -1.15 -2.97
CA ILE A 140 6.31 -1.31 -2.89
C ILE A 140 6.83 -1.03 -1.48
N SER A 141 6.25 -0.07 -0.75
CA SER A 141 6.60 0.21 0.64
C SER A 141 6.32 -0.99 1.55
N GLY A 142 5.19 -1.65 1.35
CA GLY A 142 4.85 -2.90 2.04
C GLY A 142 5.86 -4.02 1.74
N LEU A 143 6.16 -4.24 0.46
CA LEU A 143 7.11 -5.27 0.02
C LEU A 143 8.53 -5.02 0.55
N CYS A 144 9.03 -3.79 0.45
CA CYS A 144 10.35 -3.43 1.00
C CYS A 144 10.42 -3.65 2.52
N SER A 145 9.33 -3.34 3.25
CA SER A 145 9.28 -3.60 4.68
C SER A 145 9.29 -5.10 5.00
N PHE A 146 8.55 -5.93 4.26
CA PHE A 146 8.60 -7.39 4.43
C PHE A 146 9.98 -7.96 4.11
N ALA A 147 10.65 -7.47 3.05
CA ALA A 147 12.01 -7.89 2.73
C ALA A 147 13.00 -7.52 3.86
N THR A 148 12.83 -6.35 4.48
CA THR A 148 13.64 -5.94 5.63
C THR A 148 13.42 -6.87 6.83
N ASP A 149 12.15 -7.18 7.14
CA ASP A 149 11.81 -8.09 8.24
C ASP A 149 12.35 -9.52 7.96
N GLN A 150 12.26 -10.00 6.72
CA GLN A 150 12.79 -11.30 6.32
C GLN A 150 14.32 -11.36 6.46
N ASN A 151 15.04 -10.34 5.98
CA ASN A 151 16.49 -10.27 6.10
C ASN A 151 16.93 -10.29 7.57
N ALA A 152 16.26 -9.52 8.42
CA ALA A 152 16.55 -9.51 9.86
C ALA A 152 16.31 -10.89 10.52
N PHE A 153 15.28 -11.61 10.09
CA PHE A 153 15.01 -12.97 10.54
C PHE A 153 16.09 -13.93 10.07
N ASP A 154 16.47 -13.89 8.80
CA ASP A 154 17.50 -14.73 8.23
C ASP A 154 18.86 -14.50 8.90
N ASP A 155 19.22 -13.25 9.17
CA ASP A 155 20.44 -12.90 9.90
C ASP A 155 20.41 -13.42 11.34
N ARG A 156 19.24 -13.36 11.98
CA ARG A 156 19.08 -13.97 13.32
C ARG A 156 19.30 -15.48 13.29
N VAL A 157 18.71 -16.17 12.30
CA VAL A 157 18.92 -17.63 12.16
C VAL A 157 20.38 -17.94 11.91
N ARG A 158 21.04 -17.24 10.97
CA ARG A 158 22.48 -17.43 10.67
C ARG A 158 23.36 -17.21 11.89
N SER A 159 22.99 -16.26 12.77
CA SER A 159 23.75 -15.99 14.00
C SER A 159 23.64 -17.08 15.06
N LEU A 160 22.75 -18.05 14.88
CA LEU A 160 22.52 -19.17 15.82
C LEU A 160 23.09 -20.50 15.30
N LEU A 161 23.55 -20.54 14.06
CA LEU A 161 24.23 -21.68 13.42
C LEU A 161 25.74 -21.58 13.56
#